data_09ade3809716867fee206a3a7619ec78
#
_entry.id   09ade3809716867fee206a3a7619ec78
#
_cell.length_a   1.000
_cell.length_b   1.000
_cell.length_c   1.000
_cell.angle_alpha   90.00
_cell.angle_beta   90.00
_cell.angle_gamma   90.00
#
_symmetry.space_group_name_H-M   'P 1'
#
loop_
_entity.id
_entity.type
_entity.pdbx_description
1 polymer ?
#
loop_
_entity_poly.entity_id
_entity_poly.type
_entity_poly.pdbx_seq_one_letter_code
_entity_poly.pdbx_strand_id
1 'polypeptide(L)'
;MPIMAHRASVLRFLLTSGLALATLAVPPSALACTRFVYIGADDAVVTARSMDWKAEIGTNLYILPRGIARTGEAGGNSLEWTAKYGSVVATGYDVSTTDGVNDQGLVANLLWLTESEYPAFDASSKPGLTIAAWAQYALDNFATVAEAVAVMGDPPFTIVTDAVPGEDRLTTLHLSLSDSTGDSAIFEYIDGQLVVHHGRQYQVMTNSPTYDEQLALAAYWSQIGGTVMLPGTNRASDRFARADFYIKAIPQAAPQKETLASVFGIIRNVSVPLGISTPNQPEISSTRWRTVYDHKAQLYFFESAMTPNTFWVDLKAVDFAEGAEVKRLDLGPQQDHTFSGNATADFKPAAPFQFLGLR
;
A
#
# COMPACT_ATOMS: atom_id res chain seq x y z
N MET A 1 70.80 -48.24 -46.55
CA MET A 1 70.35 -46.89 -46.06
C MET A 1 68.84 -46.89 -45.94
N PRO A 2 68.28 -46.98 -44.78
CA PRO A 2 66.83 -46.90 -44.62
C PRO A 2 66.46 -45.52 -44.16
N ILE A 3 65.39 -45.00 -44.71
CA ILE A 3 64.73 -43.73 -44.45
C ILE A 3 63.79 -43.91 -43.29
N MET A 4 63.96 -43.17 -42.18
CA MET A 4 63.10 -43.09 -41.05
C MET A 4 61.82 -42.28 -41.40
N ALA A 5 60.67 -42.87 -41.23
CA ALA A 5 59.36 -42.19 -41.30
C ALA A 5 58.97 -41.67 -39.93
N HIS A 6 58.76 -40.34 -39.79
CA HIS A 6 58.22 -39.69 -38.61
C HIS A 6 56.70 -39.79 -38.64
N ARG A 7 56.13 -40.44 -37.62
CA ARG A 7 54.70 -40.41 -37.36
C ARG A 7 54.36 -39.15 -36.51
N ALA A 8 53.60 -38.22 -37.07
CA ALA A 8 52.99 -37.11 -36.38
C ALA A 8 51.69 -37.55 -35.72
N SER A 9 51.66 -37.52 -34.39
CA SER A 9 50.40 -37.73 -33.60
C SER A 9 49.62 -36.44 -33.60
N VAL A 10 48.41 -36.46 -34.20
CA VAL A 10 47.44 -35.33 -34.16
C VAL A 10 46.57 -35.53 -32.90
N LEU A 11 46.81 -34.67 -31.89
CA LEU A 11 46.01 -34.61 -30.67
C LEU A 11 44.73 -33.79 -31.00
N ARG A 12 43.57 -34.47 -31.05
CA ARG A 12 42.27 -33.82 -31.23
C ARG A 12 41.78 -33.27 -29.88
N PHE A 13 41.83 -31.96 -29.70
CA PHE A 13 41.14 -31.26 -28.64
C PHE A 13 39.61 -31.21 -28.96
N LEU A 14 38.80 -31.94 -28.22
CA LEU A 14 37.37 -31.79 -28.21
C LEU A 14 37.01 -30.59 -27.31
N LEU A 15 36.70 -29.45 -27.91
CA LEU A 15 36.07 -28.33 -27.22
C LEU A 15 34.57 -28.69 -27.00
N THR A 16 34.23 -29.09 -25.78
CA THR A 16 32.83 -29.13 -25.33
C THR A 16 32.40 -27.71 -24.99
N SER A 17 31.71 -27.06 -25.90
CA SER A 17 31.04 -25.77 -25.66
C SER A 17 29.84 -26.04 -24.75
N GLY A 18 30.02 -25.84 -23.46
CA GLY A 18 28.90 -25.79 -22.50
C GLY A 18 28.01 -24.57 -22.78
N LEU A 19 26.84 -24.80 -23.37
CA LEU A 19 25.80 -23.79 -23.53
C LEU A 19 25.21 -23.52 -22.13
N ALA A 20 25.67 -22.50 -21.44
CA ALA A 20 25.02 -22.00 -20.22
C ALA A 20 23.66 -21.41 -20.63
N LEU A 21 22.57 -22.14 -20.38
CA LEU A 21 21.23 -21.59 -20.41
C LEU A 21 21.16 -20.53 -19.29
N ALA A 22 21.37 -19.28 -19.61
CA ALA A 22 20.95 -18.19 -18.75
C ALA A 22 19.42 -18.22 -18.68
N THR A 23 18.89 -18.73 -17.56
CA THR A 23 17.49 -18.54 -17.21
C THR A 23 17.29 -17.04 -17.06
N LEU A 24 16.69 -16.40 -18.05
CA LEU A 24 16.18 -15.06 -17.94
C LEU A 24 15.15 -15.10 -16.78
N ALA A 25 15.56 -14.66 -15.60
CA ALA A 25 14.62 -14.41 -14.52
C ALA A 25 13.65 -13.37 -15.06
N VAL A 26 12.42 -13.79 -15.31
CA VAL A 26 11.31 -12.86 -15.61
C VAL A 26 11.22 -11.96 -14.37
N PRO A 27 11.42 -10.64 -14.50
CA PRO A 27 11.27 -9.77 -13.33
C PRO A 27 9.84 -9.96 -12.79
N PRO A 28 9.66 -10.06 -11.47
CA PRO A 28 8.33 -10.20 -10.89
C PRO A 28 7.45 -9.07 -11.40
N SER A 29 6.20 -9.40 -11.73
CA SER A 29 5.21 -8.44 -12.23
C SER A 29 5.23 -7.21 -11.35
N ALA A 30 5.47 -6.03 -11.94
CA ALA A 30 5.55 -4.78 -11.19
C ALA A 30 4.21 -4.51 -10.52
N LEU A 31 4.09 -4.85 -9.24
CA LEU A 31 2.97 -4.46 -8.41
C LEU A 31 3.11 -2.97 -8.16
N ALA A 32 2.01 -2.26 -8.30
CA ALA A 32 2.06 -0.81 -8.37
C ALA A 32 1.02 -0.23 -7.39
N CYS A 33 1.45 0.40 -6.32
CA CYS A 33 0.64 1.26 -5.46
C CYS A 33 1.45 2.53 -5.18
N THR A 34 0.78 3.63 -4.89
CA THR A 34 1.45 4.86 -4.46
C THR A 34 0.69 5.45 -3.30
N ARG A 35 1.40 5.92 -2.30
CA ARG A 35 0.88 6.74 -1.22
C ARG A 35 1.76 7.98 -1.08
N PHE A 36 1.14 9.14 -0.83
CA PHE A 36 1.88 10.32 -0.40
C PHE A 36 1.08 11.17 0.57
N VAL A 37 1.80 12.00 1.33
CA VAL A 37 1.25 13.05 2.20
C VAL A 37 1.68 14.40 1.63
N TYR A 38 0.72 15.23 1.24
CA TYR A 38 0.95 16.63 0.97
C TYR A 38 0.86 17.42 2.27
N ILE A 39 1.83 18.30 2.51
CA ILE A 39 1.88 19.20 3.66
C ILE A 39 2.00 20.62 3.12
N GLY A 40 0.94 21.39 3.24
CA GLY A 40 0.90 22.79 2.84
C GLY A 40 0.92 23.77 4.00
N ALA A 41 0.68 25.04 3.71
CA ALA A 41 0.50 26.08 4.73
C ALA A 41 -0.82 25.91 5.48
N ASP A 42 -0.97 26.62 6.61
CA ASP A 42 -2.19 26.66 7.41
C ASP A 42 -2.74 25.27 7.82
N ASP A 43 -1.83 24.37 8.17
CA ASP A 43 -2.14 22.99 8.57
C ASP A 43 -2.90 22.20 7.48
N ALA A 44 -2.71 22.53 6.23
CA ALA A 44 -3.25 21.79 5.11
C ALA A 44 -2.49 20.47 4.93
N VAL A 45 -3.00 19.39 5.50
CA VAL A 45 -2.46 18.04 5.32
C VAL A 45 -3.47 17.21 4.53
N VAL A 46 -2.99 16.57 3.45
CA VAL A 46 -3.79 15.69 2.61
C VAL A 46 -3.01 14.40 2.32
N THR A 47 -3.59 13.27 2.68
CA THR A 47 -3.03 11.95 2.34
C THR A 47 -3.73 11.40 1.11
N ALA A 48 -2.98 10.92 0.13
CA ALA A 48 -3.52 10.31 -1.08
C ALA A 48 -2.88 8.95 -1.36
N ARG A 49 -3.67 8.04 -1.94
CA ARG A 49 -3.22 6.69 -2.28
C ARG A 49 -3.88 6.19 -3.57
N SER A 50 -3.14 5.42 -4.39
CA SER A 50 -3.66 4.57 -5.46
C SER A 50 -3.54 3.09 -5.11
N MET A 51 -4.63 2.34 -5.32
CA MET A 51 -4.63 0.88 -5.28
C MET A 51 -4.42 0.36 -6.69
N ASP A 52 -3.27 -0.25 -6.92
CA ASP A 52 -2.93 -0.81 -8.21
C ASP A 52 -2.80 -2.34 -8.08
N TRP A 53 -3.58 -3.07 -8.86
CA TRP A 53 -3.60 -4.53 -8.79
C TRP A 53 -3.88 -5.14 -10.16
N LYS A 54 -3.37 -6.36 -10.39
CA LYS A 54 -3.52 -7.05 -11.68
C LYS A 54 -4.94 -7.54 -11.95
N ALA A 55 -5.70 -7.86 -10.92
CA ALA A 55 -7.07 -8.38 -10.99
C ALA A 55 -8.06 -7.45 -10.26
N GLU A 56 -9.34 -7.73 -10.39
CA GLU A 56 -10.36 -7.12 -9.53
C GLU A 56 -10.11 -7.53 -8.08
N ILE A 57 -10.12 -6.56 -7.17
CA ILE A 57 -9.77 -6.77 -5.75
C ILE A 57 -11.02 -6.80 -4.85
N GLY A 58 -12.22 -6.63 -5.42
CA GLY A 58 -13.48 -6.73 -4.67
C GLY A 58 -13.55 -5.76 -3.49
N THR A 59 -13.17 -4.49 -3.71
CA THR A 59 -13.15 -3.47 -2.65
C THR A 59 -14.56 -3.01 -2.30
N ASN A 60 -14.84 -2.95 -1.00
CA ASN A 60 -15.98 -2.25 -0.42
C ASN A 60 -15.49 -1.23 0.60
N LEU A 61 -16.32 -0.23 0.92
CA LEU A 61 -16.06 0.65 2.05
C LEU A 61 -16.87 0.23 3.27
N TYR A 62 -16.24 0.30 4.45
CA TYR A 62 -16.91 0.03 5.71
C TYR A 62 -16.78 1.21 6.66
N ILE A 63 -17.85 1.46 7.40
CA ILE A 63 -17.85 2.27 8.62
C ILE A 63 -17.85 1.29 9.79
N LEU A 64 -16.79 1.34 10.59
CA LEU A 64 -16.56 0.46 11.73
C LEU A 64 -16.59 1.30 13.01
N PRO A 65 -17.57 1.12 13.92
CA PRO A 65 -17.64 1.86 15.16
C PRO A 65 -16.60 1.39 16.19
N ARG A 66 -16.48 2.13 17.27
CA ARG A 66 -15.69 1.76 18.46
C ARG A 66 -16.30 0.53 19.15
N GLY A 67 -15.50 -0.15 19.96
CA GLY A 67 -15.97 -1.27 20.79
C GLY A 67 -16.02 -2.62 20.07
N ILE A 68 -15.65 -2.71 18.78
CA ILE A 68 -15.60 -4.00 18.08
C ILE A 68 -14.45 -4.83 18.65
N ALA A 69 -14.78 -6.01 19.18
CA ALA A 69 -13.80 -7.01 19.57
C ALA A 69 -13.19 -7.68 18.32
N ARG A 70 -11.87 -7.84 18.30
CA ARG A 70 -11.14 -8.39 17.16
C ARG A 70 -10.11 -9.40 17.60
N THR A 71 -9.74 -10.26 16.67
CA THR A 71 -8.64 -11.21 16.82
C THR A 71 -7.63 -11.06 15.69
N GLY A 72 -6.38 -11.47 15.96
CA GLY A 72 -5.29 -11.44 15.00
C GLY A 72 -5.34 -12.54 13.94
N GLU A 73 -6.32 -13.44 13.98
CA GLU A 73 -6.54 -14.55 13.02
C GLU A 73 -5.27 -15.39 12.73
N ALA A 74 -4.45 -15.62 13.76
CA ALA A 74 -3.17 -16.34 13.67
C ALA A 74 -3.23 -17.75 14.31
N GLY A 75 -4.43 -18.32 14.45
CA GLY A 75 -4.63 -19.62 15.09
C GLY A 75 -4.61 -19.54 16.62
N GLY A 76 -3.99 -20.53 17.29
CA GLY A 76 -4.12 -20.73 18.73
C GLY A 76 -3.50 -19.66 19.64
N ASN A 77 -2.66 -18.76 19.13
CA ASN A 77 -2.12 -17.61 19.88
C ASN A 77 -2.29 -16.36 19.03
N SER A 78 -3.53 -15.94 18.82
CA SER A 78 -3.89 -14.72 18.13
C SER A 78 -3.88 -13.55 19.10
N LEU A 79 -3.43 -12.39 18.61
CA LEU A 79 -3.59 -11.13 19.32
C LEU A 79 -5.10 -10.81 19.46
N GLU A 80 -5.51 -10.36 20.64
CA GLU A 80 -6.88 -9.90 20.87
C GLU A 80 -6.87 -8.42 21.23
N TRP A 81 -7.81 -7.64 20.68
CA TRP A 81 -8.02 -6.23 21.04
C TRP A 81 -9.46 -5.81 20.86
N THR A 82 -9.81 -4.67 21.43
CA THR A 82 -11.07 -3.99 21.20
C THR A 82 -10.80 -2.64 20.55
N ALA A 83 -11.52 -2.33 19.48
CA ALA A 83 -11.36 -1.07 18.76
C ALA A 83 -11.64 0.13 19.67
N LYS A 84 -10.61 0.91 19.97
CA LYS A 84 -10.68 2.16 20.74
C LYS A 84 -11.24 3.29 19.90
N TYR A 85 -10.96 3.27 18.60
CA TYR A 85 -11.40 4.26 17.64
C TYR A 85 -12.26 3.63 16.56
N GLY A 86 -13.24 4.38 16.05
CA GLY A 86 -13.99 3.99 14.87
C GLY A 86 -13.23 4.39 13.60
N SER A 87 -13.57 3.79 12.47
CA SER A 87 -12.86 4.04 11.21
C SER A 87 -13.75 3.92 9.98
N VAL A 88 -13.33 4.60 8.90
CA VAL A 88 -13.80 4.36 7.53
C VAL A 88 -12.66 3.67 6.80
N VAL A 89 -12.93 2.49 6.21
CA VAL A 89 -11.89 1.68 5.58
C VAL A 89 -12.30 1.17 4.21
N ALA A 90 -11.30 0.98 3.33
CA ALA A 90 -11.44 0.28 2.08
C ALA A 90 -10.80 -1.10 2.20
N THR A 91 -11.55 -2.13 1.79
CA THR A 91 -11.10 -3.52 1.89
C THR A 91 -10.39 -4.00 0.63
N GLY A 92 -9.56 -5.04 0.82
CA GLY A 92 -9.10 -5.91 -0.26
C GLY A 92 -9.74 -7.27 -0.10
N TYR A 93 -10.44 -7.76 -1.14
CA TYR A 93 -11.16 -9.04 -1.18
C TYR A 93 -12.20 -9.22 -0.06
N ASP A 94 -12.64 -8.13 0.58
CA ASP A 94 -13.44 -8.14 1.82
C ASP A 94 -12.83 -8.98 2.98
N VAL A 95 -11.52 -9.15 2.99
CA VAL A 95 -10.79 -9.90 4.03
C VAL A 95 -9.59 -9.17 4.60
N SER A 96 -9.32 -7.95 4.17
CA SER A 96 -8.19 -7.13 4.63
C SER A 96 -8.55 -5.66 4.62
N THR A 97 -8.12 -4.91 5.64
CA THR A 97 -8.09 -3.44 5.58
C THR A 97 -6.85 -3.01 4.81
N THR A 98 -7.03 -2.43 3.62
CA THR A 98 -5.92 -1.99 2.76
C THR A 98 -5.67 -0.50 2.81
N ASP A 99 -6.69 0.27 3.20
CA ASP A 99 -6.68 1.73 3.29
C ASP A 99 -7.74 2.16 4.30
N GLY A 100 -7.55 3.26 4.98
CA GLY A 100 -8.59 3.81 5.84
C GLY A 100 -8.09 4.94 6.72
N VAL A 101 -9.05 5.53 7.43
CA VAL A 101 -8.84 6.59 8.39
C VAL A 101 -9.72 6.37 9.62
N ASN A 102 -9.19 6.63 10.80
CA ASN A 102 -10.00 6.58 12.02
C ASN A 102 -10.61 7.95 12.37
N ASP A 103 -11.46 7.96 13.38
CA ASP A 103 -12.18 9.15 13.86
C ASP A 103 -11.28 10.18 14.57
N GLN A 104 -9.98 9.88 14.74
CA GLN A 104 -8.95 10.81 15.21
C GLN A 104 -8.12 11.41 14.04
N GLY A 105 -8.33 10.92 12.81
CA GLY A 105 -7.61 11.38 11.63
C GLY A 105 -6.31 10.64 11.35
N LEU A 106 -6.03 9.53 12.05
CA LEU A 106 -4.92 8.64 11.67
C LEU A 106 -5.31 7.88 10.40
N VAL A 107 -4.48 7.98 9.38
CA VAL A 107 -4.61 7.25 8.10
C VAL A 107 -3.65 6.08 8.08
N ALA A 108 -4.10 4.92 7.61
CA ALA A 108 -3.27 3.73 7.42
C ALA A 108 -3.42 3.21 5.99
N ASN A 109 -2.29 2.86 5.36
CA ASN A 109 -2.26 2.32 4.01
C ASN A 109 -1.32 1.11 3.94
N LEU A 110 -1.81 -0.02 3.44
CA LEU A 110 -1.00 -1.19 3.11
C LEU A 110 -0.69 -1.19 1.61
N LEU A 111 0.60 -1.32 1.28
CA LEU A 111 1.08 -1.44 -0.09
C LEU A 111 1.93 -2.71 -0.21
N TRP A 112 2.07 -3.20 -1.44
CA TRP A 112 2.90 -4.36 -1.72
C TRP A 112 4.40 -4.00 -1.67
N LEU A 113 5.19 -4.84 -0.97
CA LEU A 113 6.64 -4.80 -0.99
C LEU A 113 7.17 -6.23 -1.16
N THR A 114 7.80 -6.51 -2.31
CA THR A 114 8.28 -7.88 -2.61
C THR A 114 9.40 -8.33 -1.66
N GLU A 115 10.18 -7.39 -1.19
CA GLU A 115 11.32 -7.57 -0.31
C GLU A 115 10.93 -7.81 1.16
N SER A 116 9.62 -7.70 1.51
CA SER A 116 9.19 -7.94 2.89
C SER A 116 9.40 -9.40 3.29
N GLU A 117 10.15 -9.59 4.37
CA GLU A 117 10.38 -10.87 5.04
C GLU A 117 10.03 -10.74 6.52
N TYR A 118 9.00 -11.45 6.95
CA TYR A 118 8.52 -11.40 8.34
C TYR A 118 9.26 -12.41 9.19
N PRO A 119 9.44 -12.14 10.52
CA PRO A 119 9.97 -13.14 11.44
C PRO A 119 9.07 -14.38 11.48
N ALA A 120 9.67 -15.54 11.69
CA ALA A 120 8.91 -16.78 11.83
C ALA A 120 7.95 -16.67 13.02
N PHE A 121 6.69 -17.02 12.81
CA PHE A 121 5.69 -17.03 13.86
C PHE A 121 5.90 -18.27 14.76
N ASP A 122 6.03 -18.03 16.06
CA ASP A 122 6.05 -19.04 17.10
C ASP A 122 4.91 -18.79 18.08
N ALA A 123 3.91 -19.67 18.05
CA ALA A 123 2.71 -19.56 18.90
C ALA A 123 3.02 -19.67 20.40
N SER A 124 4.23 -20.07 20.82
CA SER A 124 4.66 -20.08 22.22
C SER A 124 5.28 -18.74 22.67
N SER A 125 5.47 -17.80 21.74
CA SER A 125 6.10 -16.49 21.95
C SER A 125 5.06 -15.36 21.89
N LYS A 126 5.34 -14.27 21.14
CA LYS A 126 4.40 -13.15 20.93
C LYS A 126 3.15 -13.64 20.18
N PRO A 127 1.95 -13.12 20.50
CA PRO A 127 0.75 -13.45 19.74
C PRO A 127 0.88 -13.04 18.28
N GLY A 128 0.19 -13.75 17.40
CA GLY A 128 0.18 -13.45 15.97
C GLY A 128 -0.86 -12.41 15.59
N LEU A 129 -0.51 -11.55 14.65
CA LEU A 129 -1.41 -10.63 13.97
C LEU A 129 -1.34 -10.90 12.47
N THR A 130 -2.46 -11.31 11.85
CA THR A 130 -2.50 -11.46 10.39
C THR A 130 -2.16 -10.13 9.70
N ILE A 131 -1.39 -10.21 8.64
CA ILE A 131 -1.05 -9.06 7.81
C ILE A 131 -2.30 -8.34 7.27
N ALA A 132 -3.40 -9.09 7.07
CA ALA A 132 -4.68 -8.56 6.63
C ALA A 132 -5.31 -7.58 7.65
N ALA A 133 -4.97 -7.72 8.94
CA ALA A 133 -5.46 -6.87 10.02
C ALA A 133 -4.48 -5.77 10.44
N TRP A 134 -3.27 -5.72 9.86
CA TRP A 134 -2.20 -4.83 10.34
C TRP A 134 -2.59 -3.35 10.30
N ALA A 135 -3.15 -2.87 9.19
CA ALA A 135 -3.67 -1.50 9.09
C ALA A 135 -4.85 -1.25 10.06
N GLN A 136 -5.76 -2.23 10.19
CA GLN A 136 -6.88 -2.09 11.11
C GLN A 136 -6.45 -2.01 12.56
N TYR A 137 -5.45 -2.80 12.97
CA TYR A 137 -4.89 -2.72 14.30
C TYR A 137 -4.37 -1.30 14.62
N ALA A 138 -3.68 -0.67 13.66
CA ALA A 138 -3.22 0.70 13.84
C ALA A 138 -4.39 1.68 13.96
N LEU A 139 -5.39 1.59 13.10
CA LEU A 139 -6.58 2.45 13.12
C LEU A 139 -7.41 2.29 14.40
N ASP A 140 -7.54 1.06 14.89
CA ASP A 140 -8.34 0.75 16.07
C ASP A 140 -7.69 1.25 17.37
N ASN A 141 -6.35 1.33 17.46
CA ASN A 141 -5.64 1.51 18.72
C ASN A 141 -4.97 2.88 18.91
N PHE A 142 -4.64 3.61 17.85
CA PHE A 142 -3.83 4.83 17.94
C PHE A 142 -4.54 6.05 17.36
N ALA A 143 -4.35 7.19 18.01
CA ALA A 143 -4.88 8.48 17.54
C ALA A 143 -3.88 9.20 16.62
N THR A 144 -2.58 8.97 16.82
CA THR A 144 -1.49 9.68 16.12
C THR A 144 -0.42 8.71 15.63
N VAL A 145 0.38 9.16 14.66
CA VAL A 145 1.56 8.42 14.19
C VAL A 145 2.54 8.18 15.33
N ALA A 146 2.78 9.19 16.17
CA ALA A 146 3.71 9.08 17.29
C ALA A 146 3.29 7.99 18.30
N GLU A 147 1.98 7.90 18.63
CA GLU A 147 1.45 6.81 19.48
C GLU A 147 1.67 5.44 18.83
N ALA A 148 1.38 5.32 17.54
CA ALA A 148 1.57 4.08 16.81
C ALA A 148 3.05 3.65 16.78
N VAL A 149 3.97 4.56 16.49
CA VAL A 149 5.42 4.28 16.47
C VAL A 149 5.94 3.87 17.84
N ALA A 150 5.45 4.49 18.91
CA ALA A 150 5.87 4.16 20.30
C ALA A 150 5.56 2.69 20.66
N VAL A 151 4.50 2.11 20.11
CA VAL A 151 4.10 0.71 20.37
C VAL A 151 4.56 -0.22 19.27
N MET A 152 4.33 0.14 18.00
CA MET A 152 4.57 -0.73 16.85
C MET A 152 6.05 -0.72 16.41
N GLY A 153 6.91 0.15 16.97
CA GLY A 153 8.35 0.13 16.76
C GLY A 153 9.05 -1.07 17.44
N ASP A 154 8.45 -1.61 18.51
CA ASP A 154 8.73 -2.93 19.07
C ASP A 154 7.40 -3.63 19.33
N PRO A 155 6.77 -4.22 18.29
CA PRO A 155 5.39 -4.64 18.35
C PRO A 155 5.18 -5.77 19.37
N PRO A 156 4.04 -5.74 20.12
CA PRO A 156 3.69 -6.82 21.05
C PRO A 156 3.18 -8.08 20.35
N PHE A 157 3.31 -8.16 19.04
CA PHE A 157 2.85 -9.26 18.19
C PHE A 157 3.88 -9.61 17.11
N THR A 158 3.68 -10.76 16.48
CA THR A 158 4.39 -11.15 15.26
C THR A 158 3.42 -11.08 14.07
N ILE A 159 3.84 -10.43 12.97
CA ILE A 159 3.04 -10.43 11.73
C ILE A 159 3.04 -11.84 11.14
N VAL A 160 1.84 -12.30 10.81
CA VAL A 160 1.61 -13.61 10.16
C VAL A 160 1.03 -13.35 8.78
N THR A 161 1.65 -13.92 7.75
CA THR A 161 1.19 -13.77 6.37
C THR A 161 0.51 -15.05 5.88
N ASP A 162 -0.40 -14.90 4.93
CA ASP A 162 -1.11 -15.97 4.25
C ASP A 162 -1.11 -15.72 2.74
N ALA A 163 -1.56 -16.69 1.97
CA ALA A 163 -1.62 -16.58 0.52
C ALA A 163 -2.61 -15.48 0.08
N VAL A 164 -2.24 -14.77 -1.00
CA VAL A 164 -3.16 -13.85 -1.66
C VAL A 164 -4.40 -14.65 -2.14
N PRO A 165 -5.63 -14.18 -1.91
CA PRO A 165 -6.82 -14.88 -2.37
C PRO A 165 -6.76 -15.23 -3.86
N GLY A 166 -6.84 -16.53 -4.18
CA GLY A 166 -6.77 -17.05 -5.54
C GLY A 166 -5.34 -17.24 -6.10
N GLU A 167 -4.31 -17.10 -5.28
CA GLU A 167 -2.90 -17.32 -5.64
C GLU A 167 -2.19 -18.21 -4.62
N ASP A 168 -1.10 -18.87 -5.03
CA ASP A 168 -0.22 -19.62 -4.12
C ASP A 168 0.86 -18.74 -3.47
N ARG A 169 0.93 -17.46 -3.85
CA ARG A 169 1.92 -16.51 -3.41
C ARG A 169 1.55 -15.90 -2.06
N LEU A 170 2.48 -15.92 -1.11
CA LEU A 170 2.32 -15.22 0.16
C LEU A 170 2.16 -13.71 -0.03
N THR A 171 1.35 -13.11 0.83
CA THR A 171 1.16 -11.66 0.88
C THR A 171 2.36 -11.01 1.54
N THR A 172 3.01 -10.07 0.85
CA THR A 172 4.14 -9.29 1.36
C THR A 172 3.82 -7.80 1.24
N LEU A 173 3.68 -7.13 2.37
CA LEU A 173 3.22 -5.74 2.44
C LEU A 173 4.14 -4.92 3.35
N HIS A 174 4.10 -3.61 3.18
CA HIS A 174 4.57 -2.63 4.14
C HIS A 174 3.43 -1.66 4.50
N LEU A 175 3.52 -1.09 5.69
CA LEU A 175 2.49 -0.22 6.25
C LEU A 175 2.99 1.21 6.27
N SER A 176 2.15 2.17 5.84
CA SER A 176 2.37 3.58 6.15
C SER A 176 1.25 4.14 7.01
N LEU A 177 1.62 5.04 7.91
CA LEU A 177 0.72 5.85 8.71
C LEU A 177 0.96 7.34 8.44
N SER A 178 -0.09 8.14 8.58
CA SER A 178 -0.01 9.60 8.58
C SER A 178 -1.13 10.20 9.41
N ASP A 179 -0.92 11.41 9.94
CA ASP A 179 -1.92 12.11 10.74
C ASP A 179 -2.06 13.59 10.37
N SER A 180 -2.97 14.29 11.06
CA SER A 180 -3.30 15.70 10.78
C SER A 180 -2.15 16.67 11.02
N THR A 181 -1.08 16.27 11.72
CA THR A 181 0.11 17.10 11.92
C THR A 181 1.08 17.01 10.73
N GLY A 182 0.81 16.13 9.78
CA GLY A 182 1.70 15.78 8.68
C GLY A 182 2.82 14.83 9.11
N ASP A 183 2.76 14.28 10.32
CA ASP A 183 3.67 13.21 10.73
C ASP A 183 3.39 11.94 9.92
N SER A 184 4.43 11.16 9.68
CA SER A 184 4.36 9.98 8.82
C SER A 184 5.33 8.90 9.30
N ALA A 185 4.88 7.66 9.25
CA ALA A 185 5.73 6.51 9.52
C ALA A 185 5.55 5.43 8.45
N ILE A 186 6.65 4.77 8.10
CA ILE A 186 6.71 3.63 7.19
C ILE A 186 7.31 2.45 7.95
N PHE A 187 6.63 1.33 7.95
CA PHE A 187 7.02 0.10 8.63
C PHE A 187 7.28 -0.98 7.58
N GLU A 188 8.51 -1.44 7.50
CA GLU A 188 8.95 -2.51 6.60
C GLU A 188 9.60 -3.65 7.39
N TYR A 189 9.35 -4.88 7.00
CA TYR A 189 10.09 -6.03 7.50
C TYR A 189 11.09 -6.47 6.44
N ILE A 190 12.37 -6.26 6.72
CA ILE A 190 13.49 -6.59 5.82
C ILE A 190 14.39 -7.59 6.55
N ASP A 191 14.69 -8.71 5.90
CA ASP A 191 15.48 -9.81 6.50
C ASP A 191 14.97 -10.25 7.89
N GLY A 192 13.65 -10.28 8.07
CA GLY A 192 13.00 -10.63 9.33
C GLY A 192 13.07 -9.55 10.42
N GLN A 193 13.59 -8.36 10.12
CA GLN A 193 13.72 -7.25 11.06
C GLN A 193 12.77 -6.11 10.70
N LEU A 194 12.14 -5.52 11.71
CA LEU A 194 11.31 -4.35 11.52
C LEU A 194 12.20 -3.10 11.36
N VAL A 195 12.03 -2.41 10.25
CA VAL A 195 12.62 -1.09 9.96
C VAL A 195 11.52 -0.04 9.98
N VAL A 196 11.69 1.03 10.74
CA VAL A 196 10.72 2.11 10.87
C VAL A 196 11.34 3.43 10.44
N HIS A 197 10.77 4.05 9.42
CA HIS A 197 11.09 5.42 9.02
C HIS A 197 10.00 6.34 9.57
N HIS A 198 10.36 7.24 10.48
CA HIS A 198 9.40 8.11 11.18
C HIS A 198 9.79 9.58 11.08
N GLY A 199 8.86 10.41 10.70
CA GLY A 199 8.95 11.87 10.62
C GLY A 199 8.27 12.47 9.39
N ARG A 200 8.04 13.78 9.43
CA ARG A 200 7.35 14.55 8.39
C ARG A 200 8.01 14.52 7.00
N GLN A 201 9.30 14.15 6.92
CA GLN A 201 10.04 14.03 5.66
C GLN A 201 9.70 12.76 4.86
N TYR A 202 9.12 11.75 5.50
CA TYR A 202 8.78 10.47 4.86
C TYR A 202 7.39 10.51 4.23
N GLN A 203 7.23 11.40 3.23
CA GLN A 203 5.93 11.75 2.64
C GLN A 203 5.45 10.80 1.54
N VAL A 204 6.35 10.04 0.91
CA VAL A 204 6.00 9.18 -0.23
C VAL A 204 6.34 7.73 0.09
N MET A 205 5.48 6.79 -0.31
CA MET A 205 5.73 5.35 -0.29
C MET A 205 5.14 4.73 -1.55
N THR A 206 5.88 3.85 -2.20
CA THR A 206 5.40 3.09 -3.36
C THR A 206 5.55 1.58 -3.12
N ASN A 207 6.29 0.86 -3.95
CA ASN A 207 6.52 -0.58 -3.80
C ASN A 207 8.04 -0.83 -3.80
N SER A 208 8.48 -1.95 -4.40
CA SER A 208 9.91 -2.26 -4.57
C SER A 208 10.70 -1.15 -5.27
N PRO A 209 11.96 -0.92 -4.90
CA PRO A 209 12.70 -1.63 -3.85
C PRO A 209 12.40 -1.12 -2.44
N THR A 210 13.18 -1.56 -1.44
CA THR A 210 13.03 -1.14 -0.04
C THR A 210 13.05 0.38 0.13
N TYR A 211 12.53 0.89 1.23
CA TYR A 211 12.35 2.33 1.41
C TYR A 211 13.67 3.11 1.40
N ASP A 212 14.74 2.57 1.99
CA ASP A 212 16.08 3.18 1.93
C ASP A 212 16.61 3.28 0.50
N GLU A 213 16.40 2.26 -0.32
CA GLU A 213 16.78 2.28 -1.73
C GLU A 213 15.92 3.27 -2.53
N GLN A 214 14.62 3.39 -2.21
CA GLN A 214 13.75 4.42 -2.80
C GLN A 214 14.25 5.84 -2.48
N LEU A 215 14.67 6.09 -1.25
CA LEU A 215 15.24 7.39 -0.86
C LEU A 215 16.52 7.70 -1.64
N ALA A 216 17.39 6.70 -1.83
CA ALA A 216 18.62 6.87 -2.62
C ALA A 216 18.32 7.19 -4.09
N LEU A 217 17.35 6.49 -4.70
CA LEU A 217 16.90 6.75 -6.07
C LEU A 217 16.25 8.13 -6.20
N ALA A 218 15.42 8.53 -5.24
CA ALA A 218 14.80 9.85 -5.22
C ALA A 218 15.85 10.97 -5.09
N ALA A 219 16.90 10.78 -4.27
CA ALA A 219 18.00 11.72 -4.15
C ALA A 219 18.75 11.91 -5.47
N TYR A 220 18.97 10.84 -6.23
CA TYR A 220 19.55 10.93 -7.58
C TYR A 220 18.66 11.76 -8.52
N TRP A 221 17.37 11.49 -8.58
CA TRP A 221 16.42 12.25 -9.41
C TRP A 221 16.31 13.71 -9.00
N SER A 222 16.43 14.03 -7.71
CA SER A 222 16.44 15.41 -7.21
C SER A 222 17.61 16.22 -7.75
N GLN A 223 18.76 15.57 -7.99
CA GLN A 223 19.96 16.23 -8.53
C GLN A 223 19.88 16.49 -10.02
N ILE A 224 19.33 15.56 -10.81
CA ILE A 224 19.37 15.63 -12.29
C ILE A 224 18.04 16.05 -12.92
N GLY A 225 16.94 15.97 -12.19
CA GLY A 225 15.58 16.06 -12.71
C GLY A 225 14.90 17.40 -12.45
N GLY A 226 13.81 17.36 -11.73
CA GLY A 226 12.98 18.51 -11.46
C GLY A 226 12.12 18.88 -12.65
N THR A 227 12.05 20.17 -12.98
CA THR A 227 11.28 20.67 -14.13
C THR A 227 11.87 20.31 -15.49
N VAL A 228 13.12 19.84 -15.54
CA VAL A 228 13.81 19.49 -16.78
C VAL A 228 13.55 18.05 -17.20
N MET A 229 13.56 17.12 -16.24
CA MET A 229 13.33 15.71 -16.51
C MET A 229 12.81 14.99 -15.26
N LEU A 230 11.74 14.21 -15.45
CA LEU A 230 11.22 13.26 -14.45
C LEU A 230 11.09 11.88 -15.09
N PRO A 231 11.29 10.79 -14.31
CA PRO A 231 11.13 9.45 -14.84
C PRO A 231 9.67 9.17 -15.14
N GLY A 232 9.37 8.62 -16.33
CA GLY A 232 8.00 8.52 -16.86
C GLY A 232 7.39 7.12 -16.86
N THR A 233 8.10 6.08 -16.38
CA THR A 233 7.57 4.72 -16.40
C THR A 233 6.58 4.46 -15.23
N ASN A 234 5.92 3.30 -15.27
CA ASN A 234 5.03 2.84 -14.19
C ASN A 234 5.78 2.14 -13.05
N ARG A 235 7.11 2.06 -13.10
CA ARG A 235 7.90 1.47 -12.02
C ARG A 235 7.71 2.22 -10.72
N ALA A 236 7.78 1.51 -9.60
CA ALA A 236 7.60 2.08 -8.28
C ALA A 236 8.56 3.24 -7.99
N SER A 237 9.85 3.09 -8.31
CA SER A 237 10.86 4.13 -8.16
C SER A 237 10.56 5.40 -8.97
N ASP A 238 10.04 5.24 -10.18
CA ASP A 238 9.70 6.36 -11.04
C ASP A 238 8.47 7.11 -10.53
N ARG A 239 7.47 6.37 -10.03
CA ARG A 239 6.27 6.95 -9.40
C ARG A 239 6.63 7.65 -8.09
N PHE A 240 7.55 7.07 -7.30
CA PHE A 240 8.10 7.70 -6.10
C PHE A 240 8.73 9.05 -6.43
N ALA A 241 9.66 9.10 -7.38
CA ALA A 241 10.33 10.33 -7.78
C ALA A 241 9.35 11.40 -8.30
N ARG A 242 8.33 11.01 -9.08
CA ARG A 242 7.30 11.94 -9.52
C ARG A 242 6.44 12.47 -8.38
N ALA A 243 5.99 11.60 -7.48
CA ALA A 243 5.20 12.01 -6.32
C ALA A 243 6.00 12.97 -5.43
N ASP A 244 7.25 12.62 -5.09
CA ASP A 244 8.14 13.46 -4.28
C ASP A 244 8.38 14.83 -4.90
N PHE A 245 8.56 14.91 -6.19
CA PHE A 245 8.69 16.18 -6.90
C PHE A 245 7.39 16.99 -6.87
N TYR A 246 6.25 16.38 -7.24
CA TYR A 246 5.02 17.11 -7.41
C TYR A 246 4.43 17.64 -6.10
N ILE A 247 4.51 16.90 -4.99
CA ILE A 247 4.02 17.40 -3.69
C ILE A 247 4.74 18.66 -3.22
N LYS A 248 6.00 18.87 -3.68
CA LYS A 248 6.80 20.07 -3.40
C LYS A 248 6.61 21.17 -4.43
N ALA A 249 6.25 20.81 -5.66
CA ALA A 249 6.14 21.73 -6.79
C ALA A 249 4.77 22.43 -6.90
N ILE A 250 3.69 21.82 -6.36
CA ILE A 250 2.37 22.46 -6.33
C ILE A 250 2.32 23.62 -5.34
N PRO A 251 1.36 24.58 -5.47
CA PRO A 251 1.23 25.69 -4.53
C PRO A 251 1.09 25.20 -3.08
N GLN A 252 1.95 25.70 -2.18
CA GLN A 252 1.95 25.32 -0.78
C GLN A 252 0.95 26.11 0.07
N ALA A 253 0.45 27.23 -0.42
CA ALA A 253 -0.55 28.09 0.20
C ALA A 253 -1.68 28.37 -0.80
N ALA A 254 -2.57 27.40 -0.98
CA ALA A 254 -3.73 27.53 -1.86
C ALA A 254 -5.02 27.31 -1.06
N PRO A 255 -6.17 27.85 -1.52
CA PRO A 255 -7.45 27.49 -0.96
C PRO A 255 -7.69 25.97 -1.01
N GLN A 256 -8.40 25.44 -0.03
CA GLN A 256 -8.64 23.99 0.12
C GLN A 256 -9.08 23.31 -1.20
N LYS A 257 -10.01 23.93 -1.94
CA LYS A 257 -10.50 23.38 -3.21
C LYS A 257 -9.39 23.23 -4.27
N GLU A 258 -8.48 24.19 -4.32
CA GLU A 258 -7.35 24.16 -5.25
C GLU A 258 -6.28 23.16 -4.79
N THR A 259 -6.02 23.08 -3.47
CA THR A 259 -5.15 22.08 -2.88
C THR A 259 -5.64 20.67 -3.21
N LEU A 260 -6.92 20.37 -3.01
CA LEU A 260 -7.51 19.08 -3.36
C LEU A 260 -7.40 18.79 -4.86
N ALA A 261 -7.70 19.77 -5.74
CA ALA A 261 -7.56 19.59 -7.18
C ALA A 261 -6.11 19.25 -7.57
N SER A 262 -5.13 19.92 -6.97
CA SER A 262 -3.71 19.64 -7.18
C SER A 262 -3.32 18.24 -6.69
N VAL A 263 -3.74 17.85 -5.50
CA VAL A 263 -3.48 16.51 -4.94
C VAL A 263 -4.11 15.40 -5.80
N PHE A 264 -5.36 15.58 -6.26
CA PHE A 264 -5.99 14.68 -7.22
C PHE A 264 -5.20 14.61 -8.54
N GLY A 265 -4.68 15.75 -9.01
CA GLY A 265 -3.80 15.80 -10.19
C GLY A 265 -2.55 14.94 -10.02
N ILE A 266 -1.91 15.01 -8.84
CA ILE A 266 -0.71 14.22 -8.54
C ILE A 266 -1.05 12.73 -8.49
N ILE A 267 -2.05 12.32 -7.69
CA ILE A 267 -2.34 10.89 -7.53
C ILE A 267 -2.76 10.25 -8.87
N ARG A 268 -3.45 10.99 -9.74
CA ARG A 268 -3.77 10.53 -11.09
C ARG A 268 -2.54 10.44 -11.98
N ASN A 269 -1.57 11.35 -11.86
CA ASN A 269 -0.31 11.31 -12.62
C ASN A 269 0.56 10.10 -12.27
N VAL A 270 0.57 9.69 -10.99
CA VAL A 270 1.34 8.53 -10.53
C VAL A 270 0.55 7.22 -10.58
N SER A 271 -0.67 7.26 -11.08
CA SER A 271 -1.51 6.07 -11.32
C SER A 271 -1.09 5.33 -12.60
N VAL A 272 -1.42 4.05 -12.65
CA VAL A 272 -1.17 3.17 -13.80
C VAL A 272 -2.47 3.02 -14.59
N PRO A 273 -2.49 3.32 -15.91
CA PRO A 273 -3.68 3.18 -16.73
C PRO A 273 -4.32 1.79 -16.62
N LEU A 274 -5.64 1.73 -16.47
CA LEU A 274 -6.38 0.48 -16.35
C LEU A 274 -6.20 -0.37 -17.61
N GLY A 275 -5.89 -1.66 -17.44
CA GLY A 275 -5.76 -2.61 -18.53
C GLY A 275 -4.46 -2.51 -19.34
N ILE A 276 -3.47 -1.71 -18.88
CA ILE A 276 -2.17 -1.66 -19.55
C ILE A 276 -1.50 -3.03 -19.51
N SER A 277 -0.95 -3.43 -20.65
CA SER A 277 -0.14 -4.65 -20.77
C SER A 277 0.96 -4.46 -21.80
N THR A 278 2.01 -5.27 -21.71
CA THR A 278 3.08 -5.34 -22.71
C THR A 278 3.34 -6.80 -23.08
N PRO A 279 3.94 -7.12 -24.25
CA PRO A 279 4.22 -8.49 -24.63
C PRO A 279 5.02 -9.30 -23.60
N ASN A 280 5.89 -8.62 -22.83
CA ASN A 280 6.74 -9.25 -21.81
C ASN A 280 6.15 -9.15 -20.39
N GLN A 281 5.08 -8.40 -20.19
CA GLN A 281 4.40 -8.19 -18.92
C GLN A 281 2.88 -8.08 -19.16
N PRO A 282 2.20 -9.21 -19.42
CA PRO A 282 0.77 -9.19 -19.76
C PRO A 282 -0.12 -8.86 -18.56
N GLU A 283 0.42 -8.91 -17.33
CA GLU A 283 -0.32 -8.73 -16.07
C GLU A 283 0.25 -7.55 -15.25
N ILE A 284 0.50 -6.43 -15.90
CA ILE A 284 0.90 -5.22 -15.18
C ILE A 284 -0.23 -4.79 -14.26
N SER A 285 0.08 -4.57 -12.98
CA SER A 285 -0.89 -4.01 -12.04
C SER A 285 -1.32 -2.62 -12.48
N SER A 286 -2.61 -2.41 -12.63
CA SER A 286 -3.19 -1.13 -12.99
C SER A 286 -4.03 -0.57 -11.85
N THR A 287 -4.17 0.75 -11.82
CA THR A 287 -4.95 1.43 -10.78
C THR A 287 -6.42 0.99 -10.85
N ARG A 288 -6.92 0.47 -9.74
CA ARG A 288 -8.32 0.07 -9.53
C ARG A 288 -9.14 1.20 -8.93
N TRP A 289 -8.55 1.88 -7.98
CA TRP A 289 -9.17 3.03 -7.32
C TRP A 289 -8.12 3.93 -6.65
N ARG A 290 -8.57 5.10 -6.20
CA ARG A 290 -7.78 6.09 -5.46
C ARG A 290 -8.55 6.56 -4.26
N THR A 291 -7.83 6.88 -3.19
CA THR A 291 -8.35 7.60 -2.02
C THR A 291 -7.59 8.89 -1.82
N VAL A 292 -8.29 9.89 -1.32
CA VAL A 292 -7.71 11.16 -0.87
C VAL A 292 -8.38 11.53 0.44
N TYR A 293 -7.61 11.73 1.49
CA TYR A 293 -8.14 12.19 2.78
C TYR A 293 -7.66 13.60 3.10
N ASP A 294 -8.61 14.52 3.21
CA ASP A 294 -8.38 15.87 3.70
C ASP A 294 -8.50 15.86 5.22
N HIS A 295 -7.37 15.96 5.92
CA HIS A 295 -7.32 15.91 7.37
C HIS A 295 -8.06 17.08 8.04
N LYS A 296 -8.01 18.28 7.45
CA LYS A 296 -8.66 19.47 7.99
C LYS A 296 -10.18 19.45 7.83
N ALA A 297 -10.64 19.05 6.66
CA ALA A 297 -12.07 18.92 6.38
C ALA A 297 -12.68 17.64 6.96
N GLN A 298 -11.88 16.61 7.21
CA GLN A 298 -12.27 15.25 7.59
C GLN A 298 -13.15 14.59 6.52
N LEU A 299 -12.71 14.73 5.25
CA LEU A 299 -13.39 14.16 4.09
C LEU A 299 -12.53 13.03 3.50
N TYR A 300 -13.08 11.83 3.43
CA TYR A 300 -12.45 10.66 2.82
C TYR A 300 -13.04 10.45 1.43
N PHE A 301 -12.29 10.87 0.41
CA PHE A 301 -12.67 10.74 -0.99
C PHE A 301 -12.28 9.38 -1.54
N PHE A 302 -13.12 8.85 -2.43
CA PHE A 302 -12.87 7.63 -3.19
C PHE A 302 -13.18 7.85 -4.67
N GLU A 303 -12.30 7.34 -5.53
CA GLU A 303 -12.40 7.42 -6.99
C GLU A 303 -12.11 6.05 -7.60
N SER A 304 -13.12 5.40 -8.18
CA SER A 304 -12.93 4.18 -8.95
C SER A 304 -12.28 4.49 -10.31
N ALA A 305 -11.40 3.61 -10.80
CA ALA A 305 -10.88 3.72 -12.16
C ALA A 305 -11.94 3.35 -13.23
N MET A 306 -13.03 2.69 -12.82
CA MET A 306 -14.11 2.25 -13.72
C MET A 306 -15.15 3.33 -13.99
N THR A 307 -15.16 4.40 -13.18
CA THR A 307 -16.13 5.49 -13.31
C THR A 307 -15.42 6.85 -13.26
N PRO A 308 -15.91 7.88 -13.96
CA PRO A 308 -15.32 9.22 -13.91
C PRO A 308 -15.69 9.99 -12.63
N ASN A 309 -16.50 9.40 -11.76
CA ASN A 309 -17.08 10.06 -10.60
C ASN A 309 -16.19 9.91 -9.37
N THR A 310 -16.13 10.97 -8.57
CA THR A 310 -15.55 10.96 -7.23
C THR A 310 -16.68 11.13 -6.23
N PHE A 311 -16.66 10.35 -5.16
CA PHE A 311 -17.54 10.54 -4.01
C PHE A 311 -16.71 10.64 -2.73
N TRP A 312 -17.34 11.04 -1.62
CA TRP A 312 -16.65 11.13 -0.33
C TRP A 312 -17.55 10.74 0.83
N VAL A 313 -16.90 10.36 1.92
CA VAL A 313 -17.51 10.18 3.24
C VAL A 313 -17.11 11.36 4.11
N ASP A 314 -18.09 12.05 4.69
CA ASP A 314 -17.87 13.09 5.69
C ASP A 314 -17.82 12.43 7.09
N LEU A 315 -16.59 12.31 7.65
CA LEU A 315 -16.40 11.65 8.93
C LEU A 315 -17.14 12.34 10.07
N LYS A 316 -17.39 13.67 9.96
CA LYS A 316 -18.16 14.43 10.97
C LYS A 316 -19.63 14.02 11.02
N ALA A 317 -20.16 13.42 9.95
CA ALA A 317 -21.53 12.94 9.84
C ALA A 317 -21.67 11.43 10.16
N VAL A 318 -20.56 10.77 10.49
CA VAL A 318 -20.55 9.33 10.83
C VAL A 318 -20.70 9.13 12.33
N ASP A 319 -21.58 8.22 12.73
CA ASP A 319 -21.67 7.76 14.12
C ASP A 319 -20.65 6.64 14.37
N PHE A 320 -19.61 6.96 15.11
CA PHE A 320 -18.56 6.02 15.54
C PHE A 320 -18.72 5.56 16.99
N ALA A 321 -19.83 5.88 17.67
CA ALA A 321 -20.05 5.50 19.06
C ALA A 321 -19.99 3.98 19.23
N GLU A 322 -19.56 3.53 20.41
CA GLU A 322 -19.65 2.13 20.80
C GLU A 322 -21.10 1.64 20.74
N GLY A 323 -21.34 0.51 20.08
CA GLY A 323 -22.66 -0.05 19.84
C GLY A 323 -23.40 0.51 18.63
N ALA A 324 -22.84 1.49 17.90
CA ALA A 324 -23.37 1.88 16.60
C ALA A 324 -23.27 0.73 15.59
N GLU A 325 -24.12 0.76 14.56
CA GLU A 325 -24.13 -0.28 13.54
C GLU A 325 -22.89 -0.20 12.64
N VAL A 326 -22.28 -1.34 12.36
CA VAL A 326 -21.35 -1.49 11.23
C VAL A 326 -22.13 -1.27 9.94
N LYS A 327 -21.55 -0.47 9.03
CA LYS A 327 -22.18 -0.19 7.74
C LYS A 327 -21.19 -0.44 6.59
N ARG A 328 -21.73 -0.81 5.43
CA ARG A 328 -20.99 -1.05 4.18
C ARG A 328 -21.55 -0.23 3.04
N LEU A 329 -20.67 0.32 2.23
CA LEU A 329 -20.97 0.81 0.89
C LEU A 329 -20.46 -0.24 -0.09
N ASP A 330 -21.38 -0.87 -0.81
CA ASP A 330 -21.06 -1.90 -1.80
C ASP A 330 -20.51 -1.25 -3.07
N LEU A 331 -19.29 -1.60 -3.45
CA LEU A 331 -18.58 -1.15 -4.65
C LEU A 331 -18.22 -2.33 -5.56
N GLY A 332 -18.75 -3.52 -5.26
CA GLY A 332 -18.48 -4.74 -6.01
C GLY A 332 -18.94 -4.66 -7.46
N PRO A 333 -18.45 -5.58 -8.32
CA PRO A 333 -18.72 -5.55 -9.76
C PRO A 333 -20.19 -5.80 -10.14
N GLN A 334 -21.01 -6.24 -9.17
CA GLN A 334 -22.46 -6.41 -9.33
C GLN A 334 -23.26 -5.15 -9.01
N GLN A 335 -22.55 -4.08 -8.55
CA GLN A 335 -23.20 -2.82 -8.19
C GLN A 335 -23.40 -1.93 -9.41
N ASP A 336 -24.65 -1.68 -9.76
CA ASP A 336 -25.02 -0.83 -10.92
C ASP A 336 -25.05 0.67 -10.59
N HIS A 337 -25.03 1.04 -9.28
CA HIS A 337 -25.11 2.43 -8.86
C HIS A 337 -23.73 3.11 -8.90
N THR A 338 -23.67 4.26 -9.55
CA THR A 338 -22.48 5.10 -9.56
C THR A 338 -22.59 6.20 -8.51
N PHE A 339 -21.82 6.09 -7.42
CA PHE A 339 -21.79 7.09 -6.37
C PHE A 339 -21.08 8.37 -6.82
N SER A 340 -21.58 9.52 -6.39
CA SER A 340 -21.03 10.85 -6.69
C SER A 340 -21.38 11.83 -5.58
N GLY A 341 -20.45 12.70 -5.21
CA GLY A 341 -20.70 13.67 -4.14
C GLY A 341 -20.60 13.05 -2.74
N ASN A 342 -21.38 13.54 -1.79
CA ASN A 342 -21.38 13.01 -0.42
C ASN A 342 -22.21 11.71 -0.34
N ALA A 343 -21.53 10.58 -0.17
CA ALA A 343 -22.12 9.25 -0.09
C ALA A 343 -22.26 8.74 1.36
N THR A 344 -22.06 9.59 2.36
CA THR A 344 -22.10 9.16 3.78
C THR A 344 -23.43 8.48 4.17
N ALA A 345 -24.55 8.94 3.61
CA ALA A 345 -25.88 8.39 3.87
C ALA A 345 -26.19 7.11 3.06
N ASP A 346 -25.35 6.74 2.09
CA ASP A 346 -25.61 5.59 1.21
C ASP A 346 -25.18 4.25 1.81
N PHE A 347 -24.37 4.29 2.87
CA PHE A 347 -23.95 3.10 3.60
C PHE A 347 -25.13 2.37 4.22
N LYS A 348 -25.13 1.04 4.13
CA LYS A 348 -26.17 0.16 4.67
C LYS A 348 -25.64 -0.69 5.81
N PRO A 349 -26.49 -1.04 6.80
CA PRO A 349 -26.13 -1.98 7.86
C PRO A 349 -25.52 -3.26 7.29
N ALA A 350 -24.44 -3.72 7.91
CA ALA A 350 -23.71 -4.93 7.49
C ALA A 350 -23.05 -5.59 8.70
N ALA A 351 -22.66 -6.85 8.56
CA ALA A 351 -21.72 -7.46 9.50
C ALA A 351 -20.30 -6.94 9.23
N PRO A 352 -19.42 -6.86 10.25
CA PRO A 352 -18.00 -6.64 10.02
C PRO A 352 -17.41 -7.79 9.17
N PHE A 353 -16.49 -7.47 8.28
CA PHE A 353 -15.76 -8.51 7.53
C PHE A 353 -14.77 -9.23 8.46
N GLN A 354 -14.45 -10.47 8.13
CA GLN A 354 -13.42 -11.26 8.79
C GLN A 354 -12.09 -11.09 8.07
N PHE A 355 -11.01 -10.97 8.84
CA PHE A 355 -9.67 -10.93 8.27
C PHE A 355 -9.26 -12.30 7.72
N LEU A 356 -8.51 -12.30 6.62
CA LEU A 356 -7.80 -13.49 6.17
C LEU A 356 -6.74 -13.86 7.22
N GLY A 357 -6.65 -15.12 7.58
CA GLY A 357 -5.73 -15.60 8.60
C GLY A 357 -5.44 -17.09 8.52
N LEU A 358 -4.53 -17.56 9.35
CA LEU A 358 -4.23 -18.98 9.50
C LEU A 358 -5.44 -19.73 10.04
N ARG A 359 -5.85 -20.78 9.35
CA ARG A 359 -6.93 -21.69 9.75
C ARG A 359 -6.41 -22.89 10.51
#